data_afd08c189ef5dba76e92ed81d738b36f
#
_entry.id   afd08c189ef5dba76e92ed81d738b36f
#
_cell.length_a   1.000
_cell.length_b   1.000
_cell.length_c   1.000
_cell.angle_alpha   90.00
_cell.angle_beta   90.00
_cell.angle_gamma   90.00
#
_symmetry.space_group_name_H-M   'P 1'
#
loop_
_entity.id
_entity.type
_entity.pdbx_description
1 polymer ?
#
loop_
_entity_poly.entity_id
_entity_poly.type
_entity_poly.pdbx_seq_one_letter_code
_entity_poly.pdbx_strand_id
1 'polypeptide(L)'
;MHKTTAWPLALVYVALIVFASLFPFDGWRAQGISPVVFLVARIPPPYWTGFDITINVIGYAPLGFLLALAMLRTGWPRSAVPVAALAGGLLSLCMEYLQIYLPQRVPSNLDLVLNAAGALIGALVAALLERLGALYRWSQMRNRWFVPDARGALVLLALWPWALLFPAAEPFGLGQVLERLEVALAELLADTPFLAWLPVREAQLQPLSPAVELLCVA
;
A
#
# COMPACT_ATOMS: atom_id res chain seq x y z
N MET A 1 4.69 25.89 -15.61
CA MET A 1 4.23 24.60 -15.08
C MET A 1 5.06 24.28 -13.84
N HIS A 2 4.45 24.22 -12.67
CA HIS A 2 5.18 23.86 -11.44
C HIS A 2 5.54 22.38 -11.49
N LYS A 3 6.86 22.06 -11.45
CA LYS A 3 7.33 20.67 -11.35
C LYS A 3 6.83 20.10 -10.02
N THR A 4 5.96 19.11 -10.08
CA THR A 4 5.48 18.39 -8.89
C THR A 4 6.10 17.00 -8.84
N THR A 5 6.48 16.56 -7.64
CA THR A 5 6.97 15.19 -7.41
C THR A 5 5.83 14.18 -7.29
N ALA A 6 4.58 14.64 -7.27
CA ALA A 6 3.42 13.76 -7.10
C ALA A 6 3.24 12.79 -8.29
N TRP A 7 3.55 13.21 -9.54
CA TRP A 7 3.50 12.31 -10.69
C TRP A 7 4.48 11.14 -10.62
N PRO A 8 5.80 11.37 -10.40
CA PRO A 8 6.73 10.25 -10.20
C PRO A 8 6.34 9.33 -9.04
N LEU A 9 5.91 9.89 -7.92
CA LEU A 9 5.46 9.09 -6.78
C LEU A 9 4.21 8.26 -7.10
N ALA A 10 3.25 8.81 -7.83
CA ALA A 10 2.08 8.07 -8.29
C ALA A 10 2.49 6.90 -9.20
N LEU A 11 3.44 7.09 -10.12
CA LEU A 11 3.95 6.02 -10.98
C LEU A 11 4.65 4.92 -10.18
N VAL A 12 5.50 5.28 -9.23
CA VAL A 12 6.13 4.31 -8.32
C VAL A 12 5.06 3.54 -7.54
N TYR A 13 4.03 4.24 -7.06
CA TYR A 13 2.96 3.60 -6.30
C TYR A 13 2.11 2.65 -7.18
N VAL A 14 1.86 3.01 -8.45
CA VAL A 14 1.24 2.09 -9.42
C VAL A 14 2.09 0.83 -9.57
N ALA A 15 3.41 0.98 -9.73
CA ALA A 15 4.31 -0.19 -9.82
C ALA A 15 4.25 -1.08 -8.56
N LEU A 16 4.15 -0.47 -7.37
CA LEU A 16 3.98 -1.22 -6.11
C LEU A 16 2.64 -1.96 -6.06
N ILE A 17 1.54 -1.35 -6.50
CA ILE A 17 0.23 -2.03 -6.61
C ILE A 17 0.32 -3.21 -7.57
N VAL A 18 0.89 -3.01 -8.76
CA VAL A 18 1.07 -4.09 -9.76
C VAL A 18 1.89 -5.23 -9.15
N PHE A 19 2.99 -4.90 -8.48
CA PHE A 19 3.83 -5.89 -7.82
C PHE A 19 3.05 -6.65 -6.75
N ALA A 20 2.39 -5.96 -5.83
CA ALA A 20 1.64 -6.60 -4.73
C ALA A 20 0.46 -7.45 -5.24
N SER A 21 -0.21 -7.01 -6.31
CA SER A 21 -1.38 -7.70 -6.87
C SER A 21 -1.00 -8.96 -7.65
N LEU A 22 0.15 -8.96 -8.33
CA LEU A 22 0.52 -10.02 -9.27
C LEU A 22 1.70 -10.89 -8.80
N PHE A 23 2.37 -10.54 -7.71
CA PHE A 23 3.45 -11.36 -7.14
C PHE A 23 2.94 -12.78 -6.80
N PRO A 24 3.70 -13.85 -7.11
CA PRO A 24 5.10 -13.93 -7.56
C PRO A 24 5.32 -13.88 -9.08
N PHE A 25 4.35 -13.53 -9.90
CA PHE A 25 4.43 -13.43 -11.37
C PHE A 25 4.66 -14.75 -12.11
N ASP A 26 4.38 -15.87 -11.48
CA ASP A 26 4.56 -17.20 -12.04
C ASP A 26 3.24 -17.96 -12.19
N GLY A 27 3.28 -19.08 -12.88
CA GLY A 27 2.12 -19.96 -13.03
C GLY A 27 1.01 -19.40 -13.94
N TRP A 28 1.28 -18.39 -14.76
CA TRP A 28 0.31 -17.82 -15.68
C TRP A 28 -0.28 -18.86 -16.61
N ARG A 29 -1.60 -19.03 -16.55
CA ARG A 29 -2.32 -19.97 -17.42
C ARG A 29 -3.78 -19.61 -17.60
N ALA A 30 -4.36 -19.95 -18.74
CA ALA A 30 -5.80 -19.86 -18.94
C ALA A 30 -6.51 -20.91 -18.06
N GLN A 31 -7.36 -20.46 -17.16
CA GLN A 31 -8.09 -21.32 -16.23
C GLN A 31 -9.48 -21.72 -16.73
N GLY A 32 -9.86 -21.32 -17.96
CA GLY A 32 -11.18 -21.55 -18.51
C GLY A 32 -12.28 -20.71 -17.85
N ILE A 33 -11.92 -19.74 -17.02
CA ILE A 33 -12.85 -18.83 -16.33
C ILE A 33 -13.13 -17.66 -17.24
N SER A 34 -14.42 -17.36 -17.49
CA SER A 34 -14.78 -16.16 -18.24
C SER A 34 -14.43 -14.90 -17.47
N PRO A 35 -13.77 -13.90 -18.10
CA PRO A 35 -13.43 -12.64 -17.46
C PRO A 35 -14.60 -11.85 -16.87
N VAL A 36 -15.81 -12.13 -17.35
CA VAL A 36 -17.04 -11.44 -16.90
C VAL A 36 -17.59 -12.05 -15.60
N VAL A 37 -17.22 -13.29 -15.28
CA VAL A 37 -17.82 -14.01 -14.13
C VAL A 37 -17.61 -13.28 -12.82
N PHE A 38 -16.42 -12.74 -12.56
CA PHE A 38 -16.19 -12.02 -11.31
C PHE A 38 -16.98 -10.71 -11.20
N LEU A 39 -17.26 -10.03 -12.33
CA LEU A 39 -18.03 -8.78 -12.34
C LEU A 39 -19.49 -8.98 -11.94
N VAL A 40 -20.08 -10.14 -12.29
CA VAL A 40 -21.49 -10.47 -12.00
C VAL A 40 -21.63 -11.34 -10.74
N ALA A 41 -20.54 -11.67 -10.06
CA ALA A 41 -20.56 -12.43 -8.84
C ALA A 41 -21.31 -11.68 -7.72
N ARG A 42 -21.86 -12.44 -6.77
CA ARG A 42 -22.59 -11.87 -5.62
C ARG A 42 -21.65 -11.02 -4.74
N ILE A 43 -22.12 -9.83 -4.33
CA ILE A 43 -21.47 -8.97 -3.34
C ILE A 43 -22.27 -9.02 -2.03
N PRO A 44 -21.65 -9.26 -0.86
CA PRO A 44 -20.25 -9.68 -0.68
C PRO A 44 -20.04 -11.15 -1.07
N PRO A 45 -18.81 -11.53 -1.47
CA PRO A 45 -18.46 -12.93 -1.65
C PRO A 45 -18.49 -13.64 -0.30
N PRO A 46 -18.68 -14.98 -0.25
CA PRO A 46 -18.89 -15.71 1.01
C PRO A 46 -17.68 -15.72 1.95
N TYR A 47 -16.50 -15.33 1.47
CA TYR A 47 -15.22 -15.43 2.21
C TYR A 47 -14.53 -14.09 2.44
N TRP A 48 -15.27 -12.98 2.52
CA TRP A 48 -14.67 -11.68 2.82
C TRP A 48 -14.33 -11.53 4.30
N THR A 49 -13.28 -10.79 4.62
CA THR A 49 -12.84 -10.45 5.97
C THR A 49 -12.74 -8.94 6.16
N GLY A 50 -12.74 -8.48 7.41
CA GLY A 50 -12.48 -7.08 7.72
C GLY A 50 -11.07 -6.63 7.27
N PHE A 51 -10.12 -7.56 7.24
CA PHE A 51 -8.79 -7.31 6.72
C PHE A 51 -8.83 -7.00 5.22
N ASP A 52 -9.58 -7.76 4.42
CA ASP A 52 -9.70 -7.55 2.98
C ASP A 52 -10.26 -6.16 2.68
N ILE A 53 -11.29 -5.72 3.42
CA ILE A 53 -11.83 -4.37 3.29
C ILE A 53 -10.76 -3.33 3.56
N THR A 54 -10.07 -3.48 4.68
CA THR A 54 -9.10 -2.51 5.16
C THR A 54 -7.91 -2.39 4.21
N ILE A 55 -7.33 -3.51 3.78
CA ILE A 55 -6.13 -3.51 2.95
C ILE A 55 -6.41 -2.95 1.55
N ASN A 56 -7.58 -3.25 0.96
CA ASN A 56 -7.96 -2.73 -0.34
C ASN A 56 -8.20 -1.22 -0.30
N VAL A 57 -8.97 -0.73 0.68
CA VAL A 57 -9.23 0.72 0.82
C VAL A 57 -7.92 1.48 1.13
N ILE A 58 -7.15 1.03 2.14
CA ILE A 58 -5.90 1.70 2.53
C ILE A 58 -4.85 1.56 1.43
N GLY A 59 -4.80 0.44 0.73
CA GLY A 59 -3.86 0.18 -0.36
C GLY A 59 -4.05 1.11 -1.56
N TYR A 60 -5.28 1.51 -1.89
CA TYR A 60 -5.54 2.40 -3.03
C TYR A 60 -5.72 3.87 -2.65
N ALA A 61 -5.92 4.21 -1.38
CA ALA A 61 -6.06 5.60 -0.95
C ALA A 61 -4.81 6.47 -1.25
N PRO A 62 -3.56 6.01 -1.05
CA PRO A 62 -2.39 6.80 -1.43
C PRO A 62 -2.28 7.04 -2.94
N LEU A 63 -2.69 6.09 -3.78
CA LEU A 63 -2.73 6.29 -5.23
C LEU A 63 -3.69 7.43 -5.59
N GLY A 64 -4.93 7.36 -5.11
CA GLY A 64 -5.93 8.40 -5.35
C GLY A 64 -5.47 9.77 -4.86
N PHE A 65 -4.85 9.82 -3.67
CA PHE A 65 -4.25 11.03 -3.11
C PHE A 65 -3.15 11.62 -4.01
N LEU A 66 -2.19 10.79 -4.44
CA LEU A 66 -1.07 11.22 -5.26
C LEU A 66 -1.53 11.70 -6.65
N LEU A 67 -2.46 10.99 -7.29
CA LEU A 67 -3.01 11.38 -8.59
C LEU A 67 -3.77 12.70 -8.49
N ALA A 68 -4.67 12.84 -7.51
CA ALA A 68 -5.40 14.07 -7.30
C ALA A 68 -4.46 15.24 -6.98
N LEU A 69 -3.47 15.03 -6.09
CA LEU A 69 -2.46 16.03 -5.78
C LEU A 69 -1.66 16.45 -7.02
N ALA A 70 -1.26 15.50 -7.85
CA ALA A 70 -0.55 15.78 -9.09
C ALA A 70 -1.39 16.67 -10.02
N MET A 71 -2.67 16.34 -10.21
CA MET A 71 -3.59 17.12 -11.05
C MET A 71 -3.88 18.51 -10.47
N LEU A 72 -4.12 18.64 -9.16
CA LEU A 72 -4.28 19.92 -8.48
C LEU A 72 -3.08 20.85 -8.71
N ARG A 73 -1.86 20.28 -8.63
CA ARG A 73 -0.60 21.03 -8.80
C ARG A 73 -0.26 21.35 -10.26
N THR A 74 -0.86 20.64 -11.21
CA THR A 74 -0.64 20.85 -12.66
C THR A 74 -1.76 21.65 -13.35
N GLY A 75 -2.72 22.17 -12.58
CA GLY A 75 -3.74 23.10 -13.10
C GLY A 75 -5.05 22.43 -13.55
N TRP A 76 -5.33 21.21 -13.07
CA TRP A 76 -6.56 20.45 -13.40
C TRP A 76 -7.46 20.23 -12.16
N PRO A 77 -7.84 21.28 -11.41
CA PRO A 77 -8.50 21.11 -10.11
C PRO A 77 -9.92 20.53 -10.21
N ARG A 78 -10.67 20.83 -11.29
CA ARG A 78 -12.04 20.35 -11.42
C ARG A 78 -12.15 18.86 -11.72
N SER A 79 -11.17 18.30 -12.42
CA SER A 79 -11.14 16.89 -12.80
C SER A 79 -10.27 16.02 -11.88
N ALA A 80 -9.56 16.63 -10.92
CA ALA A 80 -8.60 15.94 -10.07
C ALA A 80 -9.23 14.73 -9.34
N VAL A 81 -10.35 14.93 -8.65
CA VAL A 81 -11.01 13.86 -7.89
C VAL A 81 -11.60 12.78 -8.80
N PRO A 82 -12.47 13.11 -9.78
CA PRO A 82 -13.10 12.07 -10.60
C PRO A 82 -12.07 11.29 -11.45
N VAL A 83 -11.05 11.95 -11.98
CA VAL A 83 -10.03 11.27 -12.78
C VAL A 83 -9.15 10.38 -11.91
N ALA A 84 -8.76 10.83 -10.71
CA ALA A 84 -7.98 10.00 -9.80
C ALA A 84 -8.75 8.76 -9.34
N ALA A 85 -10.03 8.91 -9.01
CA ALA A 85 -10.89 7.78 -8.64
C ALA A 85 -11.09 6.81 -9.81
N LEU A 86 -11.36 7.32 -11.02
CA LEU A 86 -11.50 6.52 -12.23
C LEU A 86 -10.20 5.77 -12.55
N ALA A 87 -9.05 6.44 -12.49
CA ALA A 87 -7.75 5.82 -12.74
C ALA A 87 -7.44 4.69 -11.74
N GLY A 88 -7.75 4.90 -10.46
CA GLY A 88 -7.63 3.86 -9.43
C GLY A 88 -8.56 2.67 -9.69
N GLY A 89 -9.81 2.94 -10.03
CA GLY A 89 -10.77 1.90 -10.40
C GLY A 89 -10.37 1.12 -11.66
N LEU A 90 -9.86 1.80 -12.68
CA LEU A 90 -9.37 1.14 -13.90
C LEU A 90 -8.13 0.29 -13.63
N LEU A 91 -7.20 0.79 -12.81
CA LEU A 91 -6.04 -0.01 -12.40
C LEU A 91 -6.50 -1.26 -11.65
N SER A 92 -7.42 -1.13 -10.71
CA SER A 92 -7.97 -2.27 -9.99
C SER A 92 -8.63 -3.27 -10.93
N LEU A 93 -9.45 -2.80 -11.86
CA LEU A 93 -10.08 -3.66 -12.87
C LEU A 93 -9.03 -4.41 -13.71
N CYS A 94 -7.95 -3.75 -14.09
CA CYS A 94 -6.84 -4.40 -14.80
C CYS A 94 -6.17 -5.48 -13.93
N MET A 95 -5.96 -5.21 -12.64
CA MET A 95 -5.36 -6.20 -11.73
C MET A 95 -6.27 -7.41 -11.55
N GLU A 96 -7.55 -7.21 -11.26
CA GLU A 96 -8.54 -8.29 -11.14
C GLU A 96 -8.66 -9.13 -12.43
N TYR A 97 -8.62 -8.47 -13.59
CA TYR A 97 -8.62 -9.15 -14.87
C TYR A 97 -7.37 -10.02 -15.05
N LEU A 98 -6.18 -9.52 -14.72
CA LEU A 98 -4.94 -10.26 -14.82
C LEU A 98 -4.88 -11.41 -13.82
N GLN A 99 -5.44 -11.25 -12.64
CA GLN A 99 -5.52 -12.30 -11.61
C GLN A 99 -6.34 -13.52 -12.05
N ILE A 100 -7.24 -13.39 -13.03
CA ILE A 100 -7.96 -14.53 -13.62
C ILE A 100 -6.98 -15.57 -14.19
N TYR A 101 -5.82 -15.14 -14.62
CA TYR A 101 -4.79 -16.02 -15.20
C TYR A 101 -3.80 -16.55 -14.17
N LEU A 102 -3.90 -16.13 -12.90
CA LEU A 102 -3.04 -16.54 -11.80
C LEU A 102 -3.79 -17.51 -10.88
N PRO A 103 -3.47 -18.82 -10.87
CA PRO A 103 -4.19 -19.82 -10.08
C PRO A 103 -4.16 -19.59 -8.56
N GLN A 104 -3.20 -18.81 -8.10
CA GLN A 104 -3.02 -18.47 -6.67
C GLN A 104 -3.85 -17.25 -6.26
N ARG A 105 -4.57 -16.62 -7.20
CA ARG A 105 -5.38 -15.42 -6.94
C ARG A 105 -6.83 -15.67 -7.27
N VAL A 106 -7.70 -15.03 -6.52
CA VAL A 106 -9.17 -15.10 -6.74
C VAL A 106 -9.65 -13.70 -7.03
N PRO A 107 -9.96 -13.37 -8.28
CA PRO A 107 -10.48 -12.05 -8.64
C PRO A 107 -11.83 -11.80 -7.97
N SER A 108 -12.02 -10.57 -7.48
CA SER A 108 -13.17 -10.17 -6.68
C SER A 108 -13.76 -8.84 -7.13
N ASN A 109 -15.06 -8.81 -7.38
CA ASN A 109 -15.77 -7.56 -7.61
C ASN A 109 -15.84 -6.66 -6.36
N LEU A 110 -15.80 -7.25 -5.17
CA LEU A 110 -15.73 -6.49 -3.93
C LEU A 110 -14.41 -5.73 -3.84
N ASP A 111 -13.29 -6.37 -4.18
CA ASP A 111 -11.97 -5.73 -4.16
C ASP A 111 -11.92 -4.57 -5.17
N LEU A 112 -12.50 -4.75 -6.36
CA LEU A 112 -12.64 -3.67 -7.34
C LEU A 112 -13.37 -2.45 -6.74
N VAL A 113 -14.50 -2.68 -6.05
CA VAL A 113 -15.28 -1.60 -5.44
C VAL A 113 -14.51 -0.94 -4.30
N LEU A 114 -13.87 -1.73 -3.42
CA LEU A 114 -13.10 -1.23 -2.28
C LEU A 114 -11.87 -0.44 -2.72
N ASN A 115 -11.17 -0.91 -3.74
CA ASN A 115 -10.02 -0.23 -4.34
C ASN A 115 -10.43 1.12 -4.98
N ALA A 116 -11.53 1.13 -5.73
CA ALA A 116 -12.08 2.36 -6.29
C ALA A 116 -12.52 3.34 -5.18
N ALA A 117 -13.16 2.84 -4.12
CA ALA A 117 -13.54 3.64 -2.96
C ALA A 117 -12.30 4.20 -2.24
N GLY A 118 -11.26 3.39 -2.05
CA GLY A 118 -9.99 3.82 -1.49
C GLY A 118 -9.36 4.96 -2.30
N ALA A 119 -9.27 4.80 -3.61
CA ALA A 119 -8.76 5.84 -4.51
C ALA A 119 -9.61 7.12 -4.43
N LEU A 120 -10.93 7.01 -4.38
CA LEU A 120 -11.83 8.16 -4.21
C LEU A 120 -11.60 8.86 -2.87
N ILE A 121 -11.52 8.11 -1.77
CA ILE A 121 -11.25 8.66 -0.43
C ILE A 121 -9.92 9.41 -0.43
N GLY A 122 -8.87 8.82 -0.97
CA GLY A 122 -7.55 9.47 -1.07
C GLY A 122 -7.60 10.75 -1.90
N ALA A 123 -8.30 10.73 -3.03
CA ALA A 123 -8.49 11.91 -3.88
C ALA A 123 -9.27 13.03 -3.18
N LEU A 124 -10.33 12.68 -2.43
CA LEU A 124 -11.09 13.64 -1.64
C LEU A 124 -10.25 14.26 -0.51
N VAL A 125 -9.42 13.45 0.16
CA VAL A 125 -8.49 13.95 1.18
C VAL A 125 -7.51 14.95 0.55
N ALA A 126 -6.92 14.67 -0.61
CA ALA A 126 -6.04 15.61 -1.30
C ALA A 126 -6.76 16.93 -1.63
N ALA A 127 -7.99 16.86 -2.16
CA ALA A 127 -8.79 18.04 -2.48
C ALA A 127 -9.17 18.83 -1.22
N LEU A 128 -9.49 18.16 -0.12
CA LEU A 128 -9.79 18.80 1.16
C LEU A 128 -8.58 19.53 1.73
N LEU A 129 -7.41 18.87 1.73
CA LEU A 129 -6.16 19.48 2.22
C LEU A 129 -5.75 20.69 1.38
N GLU A 130 -6.00 20.67 0.07
CA GLU A 130 -5.77 21.82 -0.81
C GLU A 130 -6.73 22.96 -0.43
N ARG A 131 -8.02 22.69 -0.28
CA ARG A 131 -9.03 23.72 0.12
C ARG A 131 -8.74 24.33 1.48
N LEU A 132 -8.27 23.56 2.44
CA LEU A 132 -7.86 24.01 3.78
C LEU A 132 -6.53 24.78 3.79
N GLY A 133 -5.84 24.86 2.64
CA GLY A 133 -4.52 25.48 2.55
C GLY A 133 -3.41 24.70 3.28
N ALA A 134 -3.68 23.46 3.71
CA ALA A 134 -2.72 22.63 4.42
C ALA A 134 -1.51 22.28 3.55
N LEU A 135 -1.73 22.02 2.26
CA LEU A 135 -0.66 21.75 1.30
C LEU A 135 0.24 22.99 1.06
N TYR A 136 -0.35 24.16 1.10
CA TYR A 136 0.42 25.42 1.02
C TYR A 136 1.26 25.64 2.28
N ARG A 137 0.67 25.47 3.47
CA ARG A 137 1.39 25.58 4.76
C ARG A 137 2.53 24.57 4.85
N TRP A 138 2.29 23.34 4.44
CA TRP A 138 3.33 22.31 4.34
C TRP A 138 4.48 22.73 3.41
N SER A 139 4.14 23.27 2.23
CA SER A 139 5.15 23.76 1.28
C SER A 139 5.98 24.90 1.85
N GLN A 140 5.35 25.83 2.57
CA GLN A 140 6.02 26.92 3.26
C GLN A 140 6.95 26.42 4.37
N MET A 141 6.45 25.52 5.23
CA MET A 141 7.25 24.92 6.29
C MET A 141 8.44 24.17 5.71
N ARG A 142 8.22 23.30 4.71
CA ARG A 142 9.29 22.56 4.05
C ARG A 142 10.35 23.49 3.47
N ASN A 143 9.96 24.56 2.75
CA ASN A 143 10.91 25.50 2.15
C ASN A 143 11.70 26.30 3.19
N ARG A 144 11.16 26.43 4.42
CA ARG A 144 11.82 27.10 5.54
C ARG A 144 12.84 26.21 6.26
N TRP A 145 12.54 24.91 6.36
CA TRP A 145 13.32 23.97 7.19
C TRP A 145 14.25 23.06 6.39
N PHE A 146 14.00 22.88 5.08
CA PHE A 146 14.72 21.95 4.26
C PHE A 146 15.30 22.64 3.03
N VAL A 147 16.44 22.14 2.57
CA VAL A 147 17.09 22.59 1.33
C VAL A 147 16.17 22.31 0.13
N PRO A 148 16.12 23.18 -0.90
CA PRO A 148 15.22 23.03 -2.06
C PRO A 148 15.26 21.66 -2.75
N ASP A 149 16.43 21.01 -2.78
CA ASP A 149 16.63 19.73 -3.44
C ASP A 149 16.47 18.51 -2.54
N ALA A 150 16.08 18.68 -1.26
CA ALA A 150 15.93 17.59 -0.30
C ALA A 150 14.68 16.70 -0.53
N ARG A 151 13.95 16.87 -1.64
CA ARG A 151 12.68 16.16 -1.89
C ARG A 151 12.84 14.64 -1.88
N GLY A 152 13.87 14.13 -2.53
CA GLY A 152 14.18 12.69 -2.54
C GLY A 152 14.56 12.16 -1.17
N ALA A 153 15.41 12.91 -0.45
CA ALA A 153 15.82 12.55 0.91
C ALA A 153 14.63 12.51 1.88
N LEU A 154 13.67 13.44 1.77
CA LEU A 154 12.46 13.44 2.59
C LEU A 154 11.55 12.25 2.30
N VAL A 155 11.45 11.82 1.04
CA VAL A 155 10.71 10.61 0.66
C VAL A 155 11.39 9.38 1.24
N LEU A 156 12.71 9.25 1.11
CA LEU A 156 13.47 8.15 1.70
C LEU A 156 13.34 8.13 3.22
N LEU A 157 13.43 9.28 3.87
CA LEU A 157 13.24 9.40 5.32
C LEU A 157 11.83 9.00 5.75
N ALA A 158 10.80 9.35 4.98
CA ALA A 158 9.41 8.95 5.26
C ALA A 158 9.17 7.45 5.01
N LEU A 159 9.87 6.84 4.06
CA LEU A 159 9.79 5.40 3.78
C LEU A 159 10.62 4.56 4.74
N TRP A 160 11.62 5.15 5.42
CA TRP A 160 12.51 4.44 6.32
C TRP A 160 11.79 3.66 7.43
N PRO A 161 10.82 4.22 8.19
CA PRO A 161 10.11 3.47 9.22
C PRO A 161 9.32 2.29 8.64
N TRP A 162 8.77 2.46 7.44
CA TRP A 162 8.03 1.39 6.75
C TRP A 162 8.95 0.27 6.28
N ALA A 163 10.14 0.61 5.78
CA ALA A 163 11.15 -0.38 5.43
C ALA A 163 11.59 -1.22 6.64
N LEU A 164 11.63 -0.63 7.84
CA LEU A 164 11.97 -1.33 9.08
C LEU A 164 10.85 -2.28 9.57
N LEU A 165 9.60 -2.07 9.13
CA LEU A 165 8.46 -2.93 9.47
C LEU A 165 8.37 -4.19 8.60
N PHE A 166 9.01 -4.21 7.43
CA PHE A 166 9.07 -5.40 6.60
C PHE A 166 10.17 -6.34 7.10
N PRO A 167 9.82 -7.59 7.48
CA PRO A 167 10.80 -8.60 7.82
C PRO A 167 11.46 -9.06 6.52
N ALA A 168 12.49 -8.33 6.07
CA ALA A 168 13.40 -8.90 5.11
C ALA A 168 14.27 -9.91 5.87
N ALA A 169 14.67 -11.00 5.22
CA ALA A 169 15.71 -11.87 5.73
C ALA A 169 17.01 -11.06 5.72
N GLU A 170 17.31 -10.40 6.85
CA GLU A 170 18.22 -9.26 6.84
C GLU A 170 19.61 -9.61 7.32
N PRO A 171 20.65 -9.29 6.54
CA PRO A 171 22.04 -9.44 6.98
C PRO A 171 22.42 -8.56 8.17
N PHE A 172 21.61 -7.60 8.58
CA PHE A 172 21.96 -6.62 9.62
C PHE A 172 21.07 -6.63 10.88
N GLY A 173 20.31 -7.69 11.12
CA GLY A 173 19.52 -7.86 12.33
C GLY A 173 18.37 -6.87 12.53
N LEU A 174 18.00 -6.10 11.51
CA LEU A 174 16.91 -5.12 11.55
C LEU A 174 15.51 -5.78 11.59
N GLY A 175 15.41 -7.07 11.23
CA GLY A 175 14.16 -7.85 11.31
C GLY A 175 13.66 -8.07 12.74
N GLN A 176 14.49 -7.86 13.77
CA GLN A 176 14.11 -8.03 15.16
C GLN A 176 13.27 -6.86 15.73
N VAL A 177 13.16 -5.74 15.02
CA VAL A 177 12.42 -4.57 15.54
C VAL A 177 10.94 -4.87 15.66
N LEU A 178 10.34 -5.53 14.66
CA LEU A 178 8.93 -5.91 14.71
C LEU A 178 8.67 -6.93 15.82
N GLU A 179 9.52 -7.94 15.93
CA GLU A 179 9.44 -8.97 16.95
C GLU A 179 9.58 -8.40 18.37
N ARG A 180 10.51 -7.47 18.59
CA ARG A 180 10.65 -6.74 19.86
C ARG A 180 9.46 -5.85 20.15
N LEU A 181 8.87 -5.21 19.14
CA LEU A 181 7.66 -4.41 19.28
C LEU A 181 6.45 -5.29 19.64
N GLU A 182 6.31 -6.44 18.99
CA GLU A 182 5.27 -7.42 19.28
C GLU A 182 5.39 -7.94 20.72
N VAL A 183 6.59 -8.28 21.17
CA VAL A 183 6.85 -8.71 22.54
C VAL A 183 6.54 -7.59 23.54
N ALA A 184 7.01 -6.37 23.29
CA ALA A 184 6.76 -5.22 24.16
C ALA A 184 5.26 -4.88 24.23
N LEU A 185 4.53 -4.97 23.10
CA LEU A 185 3.09 -4.79 23.06
C LEU A 185 2.36 -5.93 23.79
N ALA A 186 2.82 -7.17 23.64
CA ALA A 186 2.26 -8.31 24.36
C ALA A 186 2.41 -8.18 25.87
N GLU A 187 3.58 -7.72 26.35
CA GLU A 187 3.80 -7.43 27.76
C GLU A 187 2.91 -6.29 28.26
N LEU A 188 2.77 -5.22 27.49
CA LEU A 188 1.96 -4.06 27.85
C LEU A 188 0.46 -4.35 27.86
N LEU A 189 0.01 -5.32 27.06
CA LEU A 189 -1.38 -5.74 26.93
C LEU A 189 -1.71 -7.03 27.70
N ALA A 190 -0.76 -7.60 28.44
CA ALA A 190 -0.88 -8.90 29.10
C ALA A 190 -2.13 -9.01 30.02
N ASP A 191 -2.51 -7.91 30.67
CA ASP A 191 -3.65 -7.86 31.58
C ASP A 191 -4.91 -7.23 30.92
N THR A 192 -4.94 -7.13 29.59
CA THR A 192 -6.05 -6.49 28.88
C THR A 192 -6.70 -7.46 27.88
N PRO A 193 -8.01 -7.30 27.56
CA PRO A 193 -8.67 -8.12 26.54
C PRO A 193 -8.12 -7.89 25.12
N PHE A 194 -7.28 -6.87 24.91
CA PHE A 194 -6.69 -6.55 23.63
C PHE A 194 -5.52 -7.45 23.25
N LEU A 195 -4.98 -8.25 24.18
CA LEU A 195 -3.94 -9.23 23.88
C LEU A 195 -4.37 -10.23 22.78
N ALA A 196 -5.65 -10.59 22.76
CA ALA A 196 -6.21 -11.49 21.74
C ALA A 196 -6.22 -10.92 20.31
N TRP A 197 -5.95 -9.63 20.14
CA TRP A 197 -5.90 -8.97 18.83
C TRP A 197 -4.49 -8.94 18.24
N LEU A 198 -3.47 -9.24 19.04
CA LEU A 198 -2.11 -9.37 18.55
C LEU A 198 -1.98 -10.69 17.77
N PRO A 199 -1.47 -10.66 16.54
CA PRO A 199 -1.13 -11.87 15.81
C PRO A 199 0.06 -12.55 16.51
N VAL A 200 -0.23 -13.55 17.33
CA VAL A 200 0.82 -14.39 17.92
C VAL A 200 1.41 -15.22 16.79
N ARG A 201 2.53 -14.79 16.24
CA ARG A 201 3.35 -15.63 15.37
C ARG A 201 4.10 -16.63 16.23
N GLU A 202 3.63 -17.85 16.28
CA GLU A 202 4.46 -19.00 16.64
C GLU A 202 5.49 -19.24 15.52
N ALA A 203 6.40 -18.32 15.34
CA ALA A 203 7.59 -18.55 14.53
C ALA A 203 8.55 -19.39 15.38
N GLN A 204 8.45 -20.69 15.29
CA GLN A 204 9.57 -21.57 15.67
C GLN A 204 10.74 -21.23 14.71
N LEU A 205 11.52 -20.24 15.07
CA LEU A 205 12.82 -20.02 14.46
C LEU A 205 13.68 -21.25 14.79
N GLN A 206 13.80 -22.15 13.82
CA GLN A 206 14.83 -23.18 13.94
C GLN A 206 16.18 -22.46 13.99
N PRO A 207 16.98 -22.67 15.03
CA PRO A 207 18.29 -22.04 15.11
C PRO A 207 19.10 -22.46 13.88
N LEU A 208 19.61 -21.48 13.15
CA LEU A 208 20.51 -21.70 12.04
C LEU A 208 21.72 -22.51 12.54
N SER A 209 22.22 -23.44 11.74
CA SER A 209 23.45 -24.12 12.11
C SER A 209 24.58 -23.11 12.23
N PRO A 210 25.55 -23.29 13.19
CA PRO A 210 26.63 -22.33 13.40
C PRO A 210 27.44 -21.98 12.15
N ALA A 211 27.51 -22.89 11.18
CA ALA A 211 28.18 -22.67 9.90
C ALA A 211 27.38 -21.71 8.99
N VAL A 212 26.06 -21.74 9.05
CA VAL A 212 25.18 -20.83 8.27
C VAL A 212 25.14 -19.47 8.94
N GLU A 213 25.16 -19.40 10.27
CA GLU A 213 25.28 -18.14 11.02
C GLU A 213 26.59 -17.40 10.69
N LEU A 214 27.72 -18.11 10.64
CA LEU A 214 29.01 -17.55 10.26
C LEU A 214 29.03 -17.02 8.82
N LEU A 215 28.33 -17.69 7.88
CA LEU A 215 28.20 -17.26 6.48
C LEU A 215 27.28 -16.03 6.32
N CYS A 216 26.35 -15.80 7.23
CA CYS A 216 25.46 -14.64 7.22
C CYS A 216 26.09 -13.39 7.86
N VAL A 217 27.19 -13.54 8.61
CA VAL A 217 27.89 -12.44 9.31
C VAL A 217 29.19 -12.03 8.60
N ALA A 218 29.66 -12.80 7.62
CA ALA A 218 30.84 -12.51 6.81
C ALA A 218 30.50 -11.77 5.52
#